data_f9d5a464e06a7336117d6afb1a3b671c
#
_entry.id   f9d5a464e06a7336117d6afb1a3b671c
#
_cell.length_a   1.000
_cell.length_b   1.000
_cell.length_c   1.000
_cell.angle_alpha   90.00
_cell.angle_beta   90.00
_cell.angle_gamma   90.00
#
_symmetry.space_group_name_H-M   'P 1'
#
loop_
_entity.id
_entity.type
_entity.pdbx_description
1 polymer ?
#
loop_
_entity_poly.entity_id
_entity_poly.type
_entity_poly.pdbx_seq_one_letter_code
_entity_poly.pdbx_strand_id
1 'polypeptide(L)'
;MSNYEKEGRPIQRRGMRQPWNEEDPRLFAEAVIAWYLSSADNTENEWRLSRAYTERRLSTADTEKEGRRLSSADTEFEPDTHDSHFVDWDGPDDPANPRNWSTGIRVGHVVIVSLITLIVNLGSTMFAPGADQMLAEFKETNTVVAQLSVTIYLLGFVVGPLVVAPLSELYGRLWIYHICNAIFLGFAIGCALAKNMPMFIVFRFITGCAGSAPLTIGGGTVADVMPQEKRGAAMAVFAMGPLLGPVIGPVIGGFLSQELDWRWAFWLLAMI
;
A
#
# COMPACT_ATOMS: atom_id res chain seq x y z
N MET A 1 46.71 -33.35 32.26
CA MET A 1 47.23 -32.83 31.00
C MET A 1 46.05 -32.57 30.09
N SER A 2 45.70 -31.44 29.65
CA SER A 2 46.14 -30.06 29.63
C SER A 2 44.93 -29.16 29.47
N ASN A 3 44.85 -28.16 30.32
CA ASN A 3 44.02 -26.99 30.30
C ASN A 3 43.85 -26.37 28.92
N TYR A 4 42.62 -25.94 28.58
CA TYR A 4 42.34 -24.69 27.89
C TYR A 4 41.01 -24.11 28.41
N GLU A 5 41.14 -23.34 29.44
CA GLU A 5 40.21 -22.33 29.94
C GLU A 5 40.23 -21.18 28.90
N LYS A 6 39.10 -20.86 28.24
CA LYS A 6 38.90 -19.60 27.57
C LYS A 6 37.88 -18.79 28.33
N GLU A 7 38.40 -17.77 29.01
CA GLU A 7 37.69 -16.71 29.70
C GLU A 7 36.56 -16.12 28.86
N GLY A 8 35.35 -16.37 29.28
CA GLY A 8 34.15 -15.63 28.87
C GLY A 8 34.11 -14.29 29.63
N ARG A 9 34.59 -13.23 29.04
CA ARG A 9 34.32 -11.90 29.58
C ARG A 9 32.86 -11.53 29.28
N PRO A 10 32.06 -11.10 30.26
CA PRO A 10 30.73 -10.63 30.02
C PRO A 10 30.82 -9.29 29.25
N ILE A 11 30.10 -9.20 28.13
CA ILE A 11 29.90 -7.96 27.42
C ILE A 11 29.11 -7.04 28.36
N GLN A 12 29.81 -6.10 28.99
CA GLN A 12 29.21 -5.00 29.71
C GLN A 12 28.39 -4.20 28.70
N ARG A 13 27.08 -4.36 28.70
CA ARG A 13 26.17 -3.40 28.10
C ARG A 13 26.39 -2.09 28.84
N ARG A 14 27.22 -1.20 28.27
CA ARG A 14 27.25 0.21 28.68
C ARG A 14 25.83 0.73 28.54
N GLY A 15 25.19 0.95 29.67
CA GLY A 15 23.90 1.62 29.72
C GLY A 15 24.01 2.92 28.94
N MET A 16 23.32 3.02 27.83
CA MET A 16 23.08 4.30 27.20
C MET A 16 22.27 5.11 28.20
N ARG A 17 22.96 6.02 28.90
CA ARG A 17 22.29 7.13 29.57
C ARG A 17 21.57 7.86 28.46
N GLN A 18 20.28 7.98 28.60
CA GLN A 18 19.48 8.83 27.73
C GLN A 18 19.89 10.29 27.96
N PRO A 19 20.47 10.99 26.99
CA PRO A 19 20.84 12.39 27.14
C PRO A 19 19.74 13.28 26.59
N TRP A 20 18.51 12.97 26.90
CA TRP A 20 17.41 13.81 26.42
C TRP A 20 17.02 14.77 27.54
N ASN A 21 17.66 15.92 27.56
CA ASN A 21 17.15 17.09 28.28
C ASN A 21 16.32 17.87 27.24
N GLU A 22 15.00 18.02 27.46
CA GLU A 22 14.06 18.66 26.55
C GLU A 22 14.30 20.14 26.28
N GLU A 23 15.40 20.73 26.84
CA GLU A 23 15.61 22.16 26.84
C GLU A 23 16.56 22.71 25.74
N ASP A 24 17.23 21.87 24.95
CA ASP A 24 18.09 22.36 23.86
C ASP A 24 17.79 21.74 22.50
N PRO A 25 17.02 22.43 21.62
CA PRO A 25 16.69 21.98 20.29
C PRO A 25 17.90 21.75 19.36
N ARG A 26 19.07 22.32 19.70
CA ARG A 26 20.29 22.12 18.89
C ARG A 26 20.88 20.74 19.10
N LEU A 27 20.83 20.19 20.30
CA LEU A 27 21.30 18.84 20.61
C LEU A 27 20.44 17.79 19.93
N PHE A 28 19.12 18.03 19.80
CA PHE A 28 18.22 17.18 19.04
C PHE A 28 18.56 17.15 17.55
N ALA A 29 18.82 18.34 16.97
CA ALA A 29 19.18 18.45 15.56
C ALA A 29 20.52 17.75 15.26
N GLU A 30 21.54 17.90 16.14
CA GLU A 30 22.82 17.21 16.00
C GLU A 30 22.68 15.68 16.13
N ALA A 31 21.84 15.20 17.05
CA ALA A 31 21.57 13.77 17.21
C ALA A 31 20.84 13.17 16.00
N VAL A 32 19.89 13.90 15.41
CA VAL A 32 19.19 13.49 14.18
C VAL A 32 20.14 13.47 12.98
N ILE A 33 21.01 14.49 12.86
CA ILE A 33 22.01 14.55 11.79
C ILE A 33 23.04 13.41 11.95
N ALA A 34 23.52 13.16 13.17
CA ALA A 34 24.44 12.05 13.45
C ALA A 34 23.81 10.67 13.17
N TRP A 35 22.52 10.50 13.51
CA TRP A 35 21.78 9.29 13.18
C TRP A 35 21.60 9.12 11.66
N TYR A 36 21.28 10.22 10.95
CA TYR A 36 21.10 10.20 9.50
C TYR A 36 22.42 9.87 8.78
N LEU A 37 23.54 10.48 9.20
CA LEU A 37 24.87 10.21 8.63
C LEU A 37 25.33 8.76 8.93
N SER A 38 25.09 8.25 10.14
CA SER A 38 25.37 6.86 10.50
C SER A 38 24.50 5.86 9.71
N SER A 39 23.25 6.22 9.43
CA SER A 39 22.35 5.42 8.59
C SER A 39 22.77 5.43 7.12
N ALA A 40 23.28 6.56 6.62
CA ALA A 40 23.77 6.68 5.24
C ALA A 40 25.05 5.86 5.01
N ASP A 41 25.96 5.83 5.97
CA ASP A 41 27.20 5.05 5.91
C ASP A 41 26.91 3.53 5.94
N ASN A 42 25.90 3.13 6.69
CA ASN A 42 25.44 1.73 6.74
C ASN A 42 24.79 1.29 5.42
N THR A 43 24.07 2.19 4.74
CA THR A 43 23.47 1.91 3.42
C THR A 43 24.54 1.76 2.33
N GLU A 44 25.63 2.53 2.38
CA GLU A 44 26.72 2.40 1.41
C GLU A 44 27.47 1.08 1.56
N ASN A 45 27.68 0.61 2.76
CA ASN A 45 28.27 -0.69 3.05
C ASN A 45 27.34 -1.85 2.64
N GLU A 46 26.05 -1.74 2.85
CA GLU A 46 25.07 -2.72 2.36
C GLU A 46 25.00 -2.76 0.83
N TRP A 47 25.10 -1.61 0.16
CA TRP A 47 25.17 -1.54 -1.31
C TRP A 47 26.44 -2.20 -1.86
N ARG A 48 27.59 -2.00 -1.24
CA ARG A 48 28.85 -2.65 -1.64
C ARG A 48 28.79 -4.16 -1.45
N LEU A 49 28.22 -4.65 -0.35
CA LEU A 49 28.03 -6.08 -0.09
C LEU A 49 27.03 -6.70 -1.07
N SER A 50 25.90 -6.03 -1.34
CA SER A 50 24.91 -6.46 -2.31
C SER A 50 25.49 -6.53 -3.72
N ARG A 51 26.29 -5.53 -4.13
CA ARG A 51 26.97 -5.51 -5.42
C ARG A 51 27.99 -6.65 -5.53
N ALA A 52 28.83 -6.86 -4.53
CA ALA A 52 29.79 -7.95 -4.51
C ALA A 52 29.13 -9.34 -4.54
N TYR A 53 27.96 -9.48 -3.86
CA TYR A 53 27.17 -10.72 -3.90
C TYR A 53 26.55 -10.94 -5.29
N THR A 54 26.07 -9.89 -5.95
CA THR A 54 25.50 -9.94 -7.29
C THR A 54 26.57 -10.27 -8.33
N GLU A 55 27.75 -9.64 -8.24
CA GLU A 55 28.88 -9.93 -9.14
C GLU A 55 29.39 -11.36 -8.96
N ARG A 56 29.45 -11.87 -7.73
CA ARG A 56 29.83 -13.26 -7.45
C ARG A 56 28.78 -14.24 -8.02
N ARG A 57 27.48 -13.92 -7.94
CA ARG A 57 26.42 -14.73 -8.51
C ARG A 57 26.41 -14.74 -10.04
N LEU A 58 26.72 -13.61 -10.67
CA LEU A 58 26.85 -13.52 -12.11
C LEU A 58 28.05 -14.32 -12.60
N SER A 59 29.20 -14.23 -11.93
CA SER A 59 30.40 -15.01 -12.24
C SER A 59 30.19 -16.53 -12.11
N THR A 60 29.44 -16.99 -11.07
CA THR A 60 29.09 -18.40 -10.92
C THR A 60 28.06 -18.87 -11.95
N ALA A 61 27.09 -18.01 -12.32
CA ALA A 61 26.11 -18.33 -13.36
C ALA A 61 26.72 -18.43 -14.75
N ASP A 62 27.74 -17.62 -15.05
CA ASP A 62 28.46 -17.70 -16.34
C ASP A 62 29.31 -18.97 -16.43
N THR A 63 29.96 -19.39 -15.33
CA THR A 63 30.71 -20.66 -15.25
C THR A 63 29.79 -21.88 -15.35
N GLU A 64 28.58 -21.80 -14.77
CA GLU A 64 27.58 -22.86 -14.84
C GLU A 64 26.92 -22.93 -16.23
N LYS A 65 26.72 -21.78 -16.91
CA LYS A 65 26.28 -21.74 -18.32
C LYS A 65 27.32 -22.29 -19.30
N GLU A 66 28.60 -22.04 -19.05
CA GLU A 66 29.68 -22.56 -19.86
C GLU A 66 29.83 -24.07 -19.66
N GLY A 67 29.71 -24.58 -18.44
CA GLY A 67 29.67 -26.01 -18.14
C GLY A 67 28.48 -26.72 -18.79
N ARG A 68 27.29 -26.07 -18.83
CA ARG A 68 26.11 -26.61 -19.54
C ARG A 68 26.26 -26.60 -21.05
N ARG A 69 26.90 -25.59 -21.64
CA ARG A 69 27.16 -25.54 -23.10
C ARG A 69 28.08 -26.67 -23.58
N LEU A 70 29.00 -27.10 -22.74
CA LEU A 70 29.90 -28.22 -23.06
C LEU A 70 29.25 -29.60 -22.85
N SER A 71 28.18 -29.67 -22.02
CA SER A 71 27.42 -30.91 -21.77
C SER A 71 26.23 -31.13 -22.70
N SER A 72 25.80 -30.11 -23.45
CA SER A 72 24.59 -30.16 -24.29
C SER A 72 24.87 -30.20 -25.79
N ALA A 73 26.06 -30.66 -26.20
CA ALA A 73 26.39 -30.78 -27.62
C ALA A 73 25.66 -31.94 -28.35
N ASP A 74 24.94 -32.81 -27.63
CA ASP A 74 24.28 -34.00 -28.22
C ASP A 74 22.83 -34.22 -27.74
N THR A 75 22.10 -33.19 -27.36
CA THR A 75 20.66 -33.34 -27.14
C THR A 75 19.93 -32.42 -28.10
N GLU A 76 19.43 -33.02 -29.18
CA GLU A 76 18.47 -32.45 -30.10
C GLU A 76 17.26 -31.96 -29.25
N PHE A 77 17.07 -30.63 -29.13
CA PHE A 77 15.97 -30.01 -28.43
C PHE A 77 14.75 -30.18 -29.30
N GLU A 78 13.97 -31.25 -29.02
CA GLU A 78 12.59 -31.28 -29.51
C GLU A 78 11.85 -30.07 -28.87
N PRO A 79 11.15 -29.22 -29.67
CA PRO A 79 10.35 -28.14 -29.13
C PRO A 79 9.25 -28.77 -28.28
N ASP A 80 9.31 -28.49 -26.97
CA ASP A 80 8.35 -28.96 -26.00
C ASP A 80 6.90 -28.72 -26.51
N THR A 81 6.19 -29.82 -26.60
CA THR A 81 4.75 -29.84 -26.74
C THR A 81 4.16 -28.83 -25.77
N HIS A 82 3.46 -27.84 -26.30
CA HIS A 82 2.64 -26.85 -25.59
C HIS A 82 2.03 -27.51 -24.36
N ASP A 83 2.57 -27.15 -23.19
CA ASP A 83 1.96 -27.51 -21.92
C ASP A 83 0.60 -26.80 -21.89
N SER A 84 -0.47 -27.56 -22.11
CA SER A 84 -1.84 -27.05 -22.30
C SER A 84 -2.41 -26.30 -21.08
N HIS A 85 -1.60 -26.17 -20.03
CA HIS A 85 -1.88 -25.41 -18.82
C HIS A 85 -1.25 -24.01 -18.80
N PHE A 86 -0.39 -23.68 -19.77
CA PHE A 86 0.22 -22.35 -19.86
C PHE A 86 -0.65 -21.46 -20.75
N VAL A 87 -1.42 -20.57 -20.14
CA VAL A 87 -2.19 -19.55 -20.86
C VAL A 87 -1.26 -18.36 -21.11
N ASP A 88 -0.75 -18.24 -22.32
CA ASP A 88 0.02 -17.09 -22.77
C ASP A 88 -0.77 -16.28 -23.81
N TRP A 89 -0.28 -15.09 -24.14
CA TRP A 89 -0.86 -14.25 -25.18
C TRP A 89 -0.64 -14.87 -26.56
N ASP A 90 -1.52 -14.60 -27.53
CA ASP A 90 -1.44 -15.13 -28.89
C ASP A 90 -0.21 -14.66 -29.69
N GLY A 91 0.66 -13.82 -29.08
CA GLY A 91 1.92 -13.35 -29.63
C GLY A 91 2.40 -12.06 -28.98
N PRO A 92 3.61 -11.59 -29.35
CA PRO A 92 4.22 -10.40 -28.77
C PRO A 92 3.42 -9.11 -29.06
N ASP A 93 2.68 -9.06 -30.17
CA ASP A 93 1.90 -7.91 -30.63
C ASP A 93 0.40 -8.03 -30.35
N ASP A 94 -0.02 -8.99 -29.52
CA ASP A 94 -1.43 -9.20 -29.19
C ASP A 94 -2.05 -7.92 -28.63
N PRO A 95 -3.13 -7.37 -29.25
CA PRO A 95 -3.81 -6.18 -28.78
C PRO A 95 -4.52 -6.36 -27.43
N ALA A 96 -4.81 -7.60 -27.01
CA ALA A 96 -5.36 -7.92 -25.71
C ALA A 96 -4.34 -7.75 -24.57
N ASN A 97 -3.05 -7.78 -24.89
CA ASN A 97 -1.97 -7.56 -23.91
C ASN A 97 -1.93 -6.06 -23.49
N PRO A 98 -2.16 -5.74 -22.20
CA PRO A 98 -2.18 -4.36 -21.71
C PRO A 98 -0.87 -3.59 -21.97
N ARG A 99 0.25 -4.29 -22.12
CA ARG A 99 1.56 -3.68 -22.42
C ARG A 99 1.66 -3.15 -23.84
N ASN A 100 0.82 -3.63 -24.76
CA ASN A 100 0.76 -3.18 -26.15
C ASN A 100 -0.20 -2.00 -26.35
N TRP A 101 -0.96 -1.61 -25.32
CA TRP A 101 -1.86 -0.47 -25.40
C TRP A 101 -1.11 0.84 -25.59
N SER A 102 -1.77 1.82 -26.23
CA SER A 102 -1.18 3.15 -26.40
C SER A 102 -0.82 3.78 -25.05
N THR A 103 0.22 4.61 -25.02
CA THR A 103 0.70 5.26 -23.79
C THR A 103 -0.41 6.06 -23.10
N GLY A 104 -1.30 6.71 -23.88
CA GLY A 104 -2.43 7.46 -23.34
C GLY A 104 -3.42 6.59 -22.57
N ILE A 105 -3.77 5.41 -23.09
CA ILE A 105 -4.66 4.45 -22.41
C ILE A 105 -4.02 3.96 -21.12
N ARG A 106 -2.74 3.57 -21.15
CA ARG A 106 -2.02 3.09 -19.95
C ARG A 106 -1.96 4.16 -18.86
N VAL A 107 -1.60 5.38 -19.20
CA VAL A 107 -1.55 6.51 -18.25
C VAL A 107 -2.97 6.80 -17.72
N GLY A 108 -3.98 6.75 -18.58
CA GLY A 108 -5.39 6.93 -18.19
C GLY A 108 -5.80 5.93 -17.09
N HIS A 109 -5.46 4.65 -17.25
CA HIS A 109 -5.74 3.62 -16.22
C HIS A 109 -5.04 3.93 -14.90
N VAL A 110 -3.76 4.31 -14.93
CA VAL A 110 -3.02 4.68 -13.71
C VAL A 110 -3.67 5.87 -13.02
N VAL A 111 -4.06 6.91 -13.76
CA VAL A 111 -4.72 8.11 -13.21
C VAL A 111 -6.07 7.75 -12.59
N ILE A 112 -6.89 6.94 -13.27
CA ILE A 112 -8.20 6.52 -12.74
C ILE A 112 -8.03 5.73 -11.43
N VAL A 113 -7.14 4.75 -11.40
CA VAL A 113 -6.88 3.95 -10.19
C VAL A 113 -6.35 4.83 -9.06
N SER A 114 -5.47 5.81 -9.37
CA SER A 114 -4.95 6.77 -8.40
C SER A 114 -6.05 7.67 -7.83
N LEU A 115 -6.98 8.14 -8.67
CA LEU A 115 -8.11 8.95 -8.24
C LEU A 115 -9.08 8.17 -7.35
N ILE A 116 -9.42 6.94 -7.73
CA ILE A 116 -10.27 6.08 -6.89
C ILE A 116 -9.59 5.85 -5.53
N THR A 117 -8.29 5.59 -5.53
CA THR A 117 -7.52 5.40 -4.29
C THR A 117 -7.50 6.69 -3.44
N LEU A 118 -7.38 7.86 -4.07
CA LEU A 118 -7.47 9.16 -3.40
C LEU A 118 -8.83 9.35 -2.73
N ILE A 119 -9.95 9.12 -3.45
CA ILE A 119 -11.31 9.29 -2.95
C ILE A 119 -11.56 8.39 -1.73
N VAL A 120 -11.16 7.14 -1.81
CA VAL A 120 -11.32 6.19 -0.72
C VAL A 120 -10.50 6.60 0.52
N ASN A 121 -9.25 7.05 0.33
CA ASN A 121 -8.43 7.54 1.44
C ASN A 121 -8.94 8.88 2.00
N LEU A 122 -9.52 9.74 1.18
CA LEU A 122 -10.22 10.94 1.61
C LEU A 122 -11.36 10.58 2.57
N GLY A 123 -12.14 9.55 2.23
CA GLY A 123 -13.24 9.04 3.06
C GLY A 123 -12.82 8.51 4.43
N SER A 124 -11.55 8.14 4.62
CA SER A 124 -11.04 7.69 5.90
C SER A 124 -10.97 8.81 6.94
N THR A 125 -10.61 10.02 6.53
CA THR A 125 -10.29 11.13 7.43
C THR A 125 -11.27 12.31 7.36
N MET A 126 -12.01 12.45 6.26
CA MET A 126 -12.92 13.57 6.02
C MET A 126 -14.06 13.65 7.06
N PHE A 127 -14.47 12.52 7.63
CA PHE A 127 -15.50 12.47 8.66
C PHE A 127 -15.00 12.93 10.04
N ALA A 128 -13.69 12.84 10.34
CA ALA A 128 -13.16 13.08 11.67
C ALA A 128 -13.55 14.43 12.29
N PRO A 129 -13.54 15.57 11.57
CA PRO A 129 -13.98 16.86 12.12
C PRO A 129 -15.49 16.92 12.44
N GLY A 130 -16.32 16.10 11.76
CA GLY A 130 -17.77 16.04 11.99
C GLY A 130 -18.21 15.05 13.08
N ALA A 131 -17.26 14.31 13.68
CA ALA A 131 -17.59 13.27 14.64
C ALA A 131 -18.32 13.80 15.87
N ASP A 132 -17.95 14.97 16.40
CA ASP A 132 -18.60 15.58 17.57
C ASP A 132 -20.04 15.99 17.29
N GLN A 133 -20.35 16.47 16.10
CA GLN A 133 -21.73 16.79 15.69
C GLN A 133 -22.60 15.54 15.64
N MET A 134 -22.06 14.44 15.08
CA MET A 134 -22.74 13.16 15.03
C MET A 134 -23.03 12.61 16.44
N LEU A 135 -22.06 12.71 17.36
CA LEU A 135 -22.25 12.30 18.76
C LEU A 135 -23.35 13.08 19.45
N ALA A 136 -23.37 14.39 19.26
CA ALA A 136 -24.40 15.25 19.80
C ALA A 136 -25.80 14.89 19.26
N GLU A 137 -25.89 14.58 17.97
CA GLU A 137 -27.16 14.18 17.34
C GLU A 137 -27.66 12.83 17.85
N PHE A 138 -26.76 11.83 17.98
CA PHE A 138 -27.13 10.50 18.48
C PHE A 138 -27.20 10.43 20.01
N LYS A 139 -26.94 11.56 20.71
CA LYS A 139 -26.96 11.69 22.19
C LYS A 139 -25.98 10.71 22.86
N GLU A 140 -24.87 10.41 22.19
CA GLU A 140 -23.84 9.56 22.73
C GLU A 140 -22.78 10.41 23.45
N THR A 141 -22.49 10.01 24.70
CA THR A 141 -21.52 10.71 25.56
C THR A 141 -20.19 9.91 25.70
N ASN A 142 -20.16 8.70 25.19
CA ASN A 142 -19.02 7.82 25.34
C ASN A 142 -17.93 8.16 24.33
N THR A 143 -16.80 8.68 24.81
CA THR A 143 -15.63 9.03 23.99
C THR A 143 -15.01 7.83 23.26
N VAL A 144 -15.13 6.61 23.82
CA VAL A 144 -14.64 5.39 23.16
C VAL A 144 -15.45 5.09 21.90
N VAL A 145 -16.76 5.28 21.95
CA VAL A 145 -17.65 5.09 20.79
C VAL A 145 -17.35 6.13 19.71
N ALA A 146 -17.05 7.36 20.11
CA ALA A 146 -16.60 8.42 19.20
C ALA A 146 -15.35 8.02 18.42
N GLN A 147 -14.32 7.61 19.14
CA GLN A 147 -13.07 7.17 18.51
C GLN A 147 -13.27 5.93 17.64
N LEU A 148 -14.10 4.97 18.09
CA LEU A 148 -14.43 3.78 17.33
C LEU A 148 -15.11 4.13 16.00
N SER A 149 -16.01 5.11 15.97
CA SER A 149 -16.71 5.54 14.75
C SER A 149 -15.77 6.02 13.65
N VAL A 150 -14.62 6.59 14.02
CA VAL A 150 -13.56 6.99 13.07
C VAL A 150 -12.64 5.83 12.74
N THR A 151 -12.17 5.09 13.75
CA THR A 151 -11.13 4.07 13.59
C THR A 151 -11.63 2.76 12.97
N ILE A 152 -12.93 2.47 13.07
CA ILE A 152 -13.53 1.25 12.54
C ILE A 152 -13.37 1.12 11.01
N TYR A 153 -13.32 2.25 10.32
CA TYR A 153 -13.02 2.29 8.89
C TYR A 153 -11.61 1.76 8.59
N LEU A 154 -10.63 2.14 9.40
CA LEU A 154 -9.24 1.65 9.26
C LEU A 154 -9.14 0.16 9.57
N LEU A 155 -9.93 -0.34 10.53
CA LEU A 155 -10.02 -1.79 10.76
C LEU A 155 -10.54 -2.52 9.52
N GLY A 156 -11.55 -1.95 8.84
CA GLY A 156 -12.02 -2.46 7.56
C GLY A 156 -10.91 -2.48 6.49
N PHE A 157 -10.06 -1.45 6.45
CA PHE A 157 -8.90 -1.39 5.56
C PHE A 157 -7.86 -2.50 5.82
N VAL A 158 -7.75 -2.98 7.05
CA VAL A 158 -6.85 -4.10 7.42
C VAL A 158 -7.47 -5.44 7.02
N VAL A 159 -8.76 -5.62 7.25
CA VAL A 159 -9.47 -6.87 6.97
C VAL A 159 -9.76 -7.05 5.47
N GLY A 160 -10.08 -5.95 4.78
CA GLY A 160 -10.45 -5.97 3.37
C GLY A 160 -9.45 -6.67 2.44
N PRO A 161 -8.15 -6.37 2.50
CA PRO A 161 -7.14 -7.00 1.66
C PRO A 161 -7.09 -8.52 1.78
N LEU A 162 -7.37 -9.07 2.96
CA LEU A 162 -7.37 -10.53 3.18
C LEU A 162 -8.42 -11.25 2.33
N VAL A 163 -9.50 -10.56 1.99
CA VAL A 163 -10.59 -11.09 1.15
C VAL A 163 -10.40 -10.66 -0.31
N VAL A 164 -10.10 -9.38 -0.52
CA VAL A 164 -10.05 -8.76 -1.84
C VAL A 164 -8.89 -9.28 -2.68
N ALA A 165 -7.70 -9.49 -2.09
CA ALA A 165 -6.53 -9.94 -2.83
C ALA A 165 -6.75 -11.34 -3.45
N PRO A 166 -7.13 -12.39 -2.69
CA PRO A 166 -7.39 -13.70 -3.28
C PRO A 166 -8.54 -13.68 -4.30
N LEU A 167 -9.61 -12.92 -4.02
CA LEU A 167 -10.71 -12.82 -4.98
C LEU A 167 -10.27 -12.19 -6.31
N SER A 168 -9.39 -11.21 -6.27
CA SER A 168 -8.89 -10.53 -7.47
C SER A 168 -8.04 -11.44 -8.37
N GLU A 169 -7.38 -12.43 -7.78
CA GLU A 169 -6.63 -13.44 -8.52
C GLU A 169 -7.55 -14.50 -9.16
N LEU A 170 -8.65 -14.88 -8.46
CA LEU A 170 -9.58 -15.89 -8.94
C LEU A 170 -10.55 -15.37 -10.02
N TYR A 171 -11.11 -14.17 -9.82
CA TYR A 171 -12.17 -13.61 -10.68
C TYR A 171 -11.68 -12.49 -11.60
N GLY A 172 -10.40 -12.12 -11.49
CA GLY A 172 -9.83 -11.00 -12.24
C GLY A 172 -10.08 -9.65 -11.58
N ARG A 173 -9.19 -8.69 -11.87
CA ARG A 173 -9.15 -7.40 -11.18
C ARG A 173 -10.35 -6.51 -11.48
N LEU A 174 -10.83 -6.51 -12.72
CA LEU A 174 -11.88 -5.59 -13.18
C LEU A 174 -13.20 -5.80 -12.41
N TRP A 175 -13.65 -7.03 -12.27
CA TRP A 175 -14.89 -7.34 -11.56
C TRP A 175 -14.82 -6.97 -10.08
N ILE A 176 -13.67 -7.21 -9.45
CA ILE A 176 -13.49 -6.86 -8.05
C ILE A 176 -13.51 -5.35 -7.83
N TYR A 177 -12.88 -4.55 -8.71
CA TYR A 177 -13.02 -3.09 -8.65
C TYR A 177 -14.48 -2.63 -8.72
N HIS A 178 -15.25 -3.15 -9.67
CA HIS A 178 -16.65 -2.74 -9.82
C HIS A 178 -17.52 -3.15 -8.63
N ILE A 179 -17.36 -4.37 -8.12
CA ILE A 179 -18.12 -4.86 -6.97
C ILE A 179 -17.75 -4.04 -5.71
N CYS A 180 -16.47 -3.87 -5.44
CA CYS A 180 -16.01 -3.11 -4.27
C CYS A 180 -16.41 -1.63 -4.35
N ASN A 181 -16.32 -0.99 -5.52
CA ASN A 181 -16.78 0.38 -5.70
C ASN A 181 -18.30 0.51 -5.51
N ALA A 182 -19.09 -0.44 -6.00
CA ALA A 182 -20.55 -0.45 -5.80
C ALA A 182 -20.91 -0.61 -4.31
N ILE A 183 -20.22 -1.51 -3.60
CA ILE A 183 -20.39 -1.69 -2.16
C ILE A 183 -19.97 -0.42 -1.42
N PHE A 184 -18.81 0.15 -1.75
CA PHE A 184 -18.31 1.39 -1.15
C PHE A 184 -19.34 2.52 -1.29
N LEU A 185 -19.83 2.76 -2.50
CA LEU A 185 -20.83 3.78 -2.79
C LEU A 185 -22.13 3.53 -2.01
N GLY A 186 -22.67 2.30 -2.06
CA GLY A 186 -23.92 1.97 -1.36
C GLY A 186 -23.84 2.17 0.15
N PHE A 187 -22.73 1.74 0.78
CA PHE A 187 -22.55 1.90 2.21
C PHE A 187 -22.08 3.31 2.61
N ALA A 188 -21.45 4.08 1.73
CA ALA A 188 -21.21 5.51 1.95
C ALA A 188 -22.54 6.28 2.02
N ILE A 189 -23.46 6.02 1.08
CA ILE A 189 -24.83 6.56 1.15
C ILE A 189 -25.52 6.07 2.42
N GLY A 190 -25.36 4.80 2.80
CA GLY A 190 -25.87 4.25 4.05
C GLY A 190 -25.35 4.99 5.29
N CYS A 191 -24.08 5.39 5.33
CA CYS A 191 -23.51 6.21 6.39
C CYS A 191 -24.17 7.60 6.46
N ALA A 192 -24.42 8.23 5.31
CA ALA A 192 -25.13 9.52 5.26
C ALA A 192 -26.56 9.42 5.79
N LEU A 193 -27.22 8.29 5.61
CA LEU A 193 -28.59 8.02 6.04
C LEU A 193 -28.70 7.34 7.42
N ALA A 194 -27.59 7.13 8.11
CA ALA A 194 -27.58 6.44 9.40
C ALA A 194 -28.39 7.21 10.45
N LYS A 195 -29.23 6.46 11.20
CA LYS A 195 -30.13 6.97 12.22
C LYS A 195 -29.66 6.68 13.64
N ASN A 196 -28.71 5.77 13.79
CA ASN A 196 -28.17 5.38 15.10
C ASN A 196 -26.69 4.97 14.98
N MET A 197 -25.99 5.01 16.10
CA MET A 197 -24.56 4.73 16.18
C MET A 197 -24.18 3.30 15.74
N PRO A 198 -24.85 2.22 16.17
CA PRO A 198 -24.49 0.87 15.72
C PRO A 198 -24.58 0.69 14.22
N MET A 199 -25.61 1.23 13.58
CA MET A 199 -25.80 1.20 12.13
C MET A 199 -24.65 1.92 11.41
N PHE A 200 -24.28 3.10 11.92
CA PHE A 200 -23.17 3.88 11.37
C PHE A 200 -21.84 3.12 11.44
N ILE A 201 -21.53 2.53 12.61
CA ILE A 201 -20.28 1.76 12.82
C ILE A 201 -20.21 0.57 11.86
N VAL A 202 -21.29 -0.20 11.70
CA VAL A 202 -21.32 -1.34 10.76
C VAL A 202 -21.11 -0.89 9.33
N PHE A 203 -21.78 0.18 8.91
CA PHE A 203 -21.62 0.70 7.55
C PHE A 203 -20.21 1.25 7.29
N ARG A 204 -19.61 1.92 8.26
CA ARG A 204 -18.23 2.39 8.21
C ARG A 204 -17.23 1.23 8.06
N PHE A 205 -17.45 0.13 8.78
CA PHE A 205 -16.61 -1.07 8.65
C PHE A 205 -16.67 -1.65 7.25
N ILE A 206 -17.88 -1.85 6.72
CA ILE A 206 -18.09 -2.41 5.37
C ILE A 206 -17.51 -1.47 4.30
N THR A 207 -17.75 -0.16 4.45
CA THR A 207 -17.16 0.86 3.55
C THR A 207 -15.63 0.79 3.58
N GLY A 208 -15.02 0.59 4.75
CA GLY A 208 -13.56 0.40 4.89
C GLY A 208 -13.07 -0.86 4.20
N CYS A 209 -13.75 -2.00 4.37
CA CYS A 209 -13.40 -3.25 3.70
C CYS A 209 -13.44 -3.11 2.17
N ALA A 210 -14.52 -2.55 1.63
CA ALA A 210 -14.67 -2.32 0.21
C ALA A 210 -13.68 -1.27 -0.32
N GLY A 211 -13.45 -0.21 0.44
CA GLY A 211 -12.52 0.85 0.11
C GLY A 211 -11.04 0.43 0.08
N SER A 212 -10.68 -0.68 0.70
CA SER A 212 -9.31 -1.19 0.63
C SER A 212 -8.92 -1.74 -0.75
N ALA A 213 -9.90 -2.07 -1.61
CA ALA A 213 -9.67 -2.72 -2.90
C ALA A 213 -8.75 -1.92 -3.84
N PRO A 214 -8.95 -0.61 -4.08
CA PRO A 214 -8.09 0.16 -4.96
C PRO A 214 -6.63 0.21 -4.48
N LEU A 215 -6.39 0.25 -3.18
CA LEU A 215 -5.06 0.22 -2.61
C LEU A 215 -4.41 -1.15 -2.76
N THR A 216 -5.16 -2.22 -2.48
CA THR A 216 -4.69 -3.60 -2.52
C THR A 216 -4.34 -4.06 -3.94
N ILE A 217 -5.24 -3.82 -4.89
CA ILE A 217 -5.12 -4.31 -6.26
C ILE A 217 -4.37 -3.30 -7.15
N GLY A 218 -4.39 -2.00 -6.79
CA GLY A 218 -3.91 -0.91 -7.64
C GLY A 218 -2.43 -1.02 -7.97
N GLY A 219 -1.58 -1.35 -6.99
CA GLY A 219 -0.15 -1.55 -7.24
C GLY A 219 0.11 -2.65 -8.28
N GLY A 220 -0.60 -3.78 -8.17
CA GLY A 220 -0.55 -4.85 -9.16
C GLY A 220 -1.06 -4.40 -10.55
N THR A 221 -2.16 -3.64 -10.60
CA THR A 221 -2.70 -3.09 -11.86
C THR A 221 -1.69 -2.19 -12.56
N VAL A 222 -1.00 -1.31 -11.81
CA VAL A 222 0.07 -0.46 -12.34
C VAL A 222 1.22 -1.31 -12.89
N ALA A 223 1.59 -2.38 -12.19
CA ALA A 223 2.67 -3.28 -12.60
C ALA A 223 2.32 -4.07 -13.87
N ASP A 224 1.05 -4.42 -14.09
CA ASP A 224 0.61 -5.15 -15.28
C ASP A 224 0.54 -4.26 -16.51
N VAL A 225 0.07 -3.01 -16.36
CA VAL A 225 -0.15 -2.09 -17.47
C VAL A 225 1.12 -1.35 -17.88
N MET A 226 2.03 -1.05 -16.94
CA MET A 226 3.21 -0.25 -17.22
C MET A 226 4.45 -1.09 -17.50
N PRO A 227 5.24 -0.75 -18.56
CA PRO A 227 6.53 -1.37 -18.81
C PRO A 227 7.51 -1.08 -17.67
N GLN A 228 8.48 -1.96 -17.50
CA GLN A 228 9.38 -1.97 -16.35
C GLN A 228 10.13 -0.65 -16.16
N GLU A 229 10.53 0.02 -17.26
CA GLU A 229 11.28 1.28 -17.24
C GLU A 229 10.46 2.46 -16.69
N LYS A 230 9.13 2.43 -16.89
CA LYS A 230 8.21 3.52 -16.48
C LYS A 230 7.40 3.18 -15.23
N ARG A 231 7.50 1.96 -14.72
CA ARG A 231 6.73 1.47 -13.57
C ARG A 231 6.98 2.30 -12.32
N GLY A 232 8.22 2.70 -12.05
CA GLY A 232 8.57 3.52 -10.89
C GLY A 232 7.84 4.87 -10.88
N ALA A 233 7.82 5.58 -12.00
CA ALA A 233 7.09 6.85 -12.12
C ALA A 233 5.57 6.67 -11.97
N ALA A 234 5.00 5.62 -12.56
CA ALA A 234 3.59 5.31 -12.43
C ALA A 234 3.19 4.95 -10.99
N MET A 235 4.03 4.18 -10.29
CA MET A 235 3.84 3.87 -8.88
C MET A 235 3.94 5.12 -7.99
N ALA A 236 4.81 6.07 -8.32
CA ALA A 236 4.87 7.36 -7.61
C ALA A 236 3.56 8.15 -7.76
N VAL A 237 3.00 8.22 -8.96
CA VAL A 237 1.69 8.85 -9.19
C VAL A 237 0.59 8.14 -8.42
N PHE A 238 0.57 6.81 -8.44
CA PHE A 238 -0.40 6.02 -7.68
C PHE A 238 -0.29 6.27 -6.17
N ALA A 239 0.92 6.35 -5.63
CA ALA A 239 1.17 6.58 -4.20
C ALA A 239 0.73 7.99 -3.73
N MET A 240 0.55 8.96 -4.63
CA MET A 240 0.02 10.27 -4.26
C MET A 240 -1.43 10.19 -3.73
N GLY A 241 -2.23 9.24 -4.21
CA GLY A 241 -3.60 9.03 -3.73
C GLY A 241 -3.68 8.79 -2.22
N PRO A 242 -3.07 7.71 -1.70
CA PRO A 242 -3.03 7.43 -0.27
C PRO A 242 -2.40 8.53 0.58
N LEU A 243 -1.41 9.26 0.05
CA LEU A 243 -0.74 10.33 0.79
C LEU A 243 -1.56 11.62 0.88
N LEU A 244 -2.20 12.03 -0.22
CA LEU A 244 -2.97 13.27 -0.27
C LEU A 244 -4.33 13.14 0.41
N GLY A 245 -4.96 11.96 0.38
CA GLY A 245 -6.25 11.71 1.00
C GLY A 245 -6.32 12.17 2.46
N PRO A 246 -5.47 11.65 3.35
CA PRO A 246 -5.45 12.04 4.75
C PRO A 246 -5.07 13.51 5.03
N VAL A 247 -4.35 14.14 4.10
CA VAL A 247 -3.99 15.58 4.23
C VAL A 247 -5.16 16.48 3.86
N ILE A 248 -5.82 16.19 2.74
CA ILE A 248 -6.91 17.00 2.21
C ILE A 248 -8.22 16.70 2.96
N GLY A 249 -8.40 15.45 3.42
CA GLY A 249 -9.63 14.98 4.06
C GLY A 249 -10.11 15.85 5.21
N PRO A 250 -9.30 16.11 6.24
CA PRO A 250 -9.71 16.92 7.38
C PRO A 250 -10.03 18.37 7.01
N VAL A 251 -9.35 18.93 5.99
CA VAL A 251 -9.61 20.30 5.53
C VAL A 251 -11.00 20.39 4.90
N ILE A 252 -11.31 19.50 3.95
CA ILE A 252 -12.63 19.48 3.31
C ILE A 252 -13.70 19.10 4.34
N GLY A 253 -13.45 18.09 5.17
CA GLY A 253 -14.39 17.64 6.19
C GLY A 253 -14.66 18.68 7.25
N GLY A 254 -13.65 19.46 7.67
CA GLY A 254 -13.79 20.57 8.60
C GLY A 254 -14.70 21.67 8.04
N PHE A 255 -14.48 22.07 6.78
CA PHE A 255 -15.32 23.05 6.12
C PHE A 255 -16.77 22.57 5.97
N LEU A 256 -16.96 21.32 5.52
CA LEU A 256 -18.30 20.75 5.35
C LEU A 256 -19.07 20.64 6.67
N SER A 257 -18.39 20.23 7.75
CA SER A 257 -19.03 20.09 9.07
C SER A 257 -19.39 21.45 9.69
N GLN A 258 -18.63 22.51 9.41
CA GLN A 258 -18.91 23.85 9.93
C GLN A 258 -20.08 24.54 9.21
N GLU A 259 -20.13 24.42 7.88
CA GLU A 259 -21.11 25.16 7.06
C GLU A 259 -22.39 24.37 6.76
N LEU A 260 -22.34 23.04 6.76
CA LEU A 260 -23.46 22.20 6.39
C LEU A 260 -23.85 21.22 7.52
N ASP A 261 -23.37 19.99 7.43
CA ASP A 261 -23.62 18.90 8.39
C ASP A 261 -22.58 17.80 8.15
N TRP A 262 -22.24 16.99 9.16
CA TRP A 262 -21.32 15.86 9.05
C TRP A 262 -21.72 14.85 7.96
N ARG A 263 -23.02 14.73 7.65
CA ARG A 263 -23.52 13.86 6.57
C ARG A 263 -23.06 14.25 5.18
N TRP A 264 -22.77 15.52 4.95
CA TRP A 264 -22.30 16.00 3.67
C TRP A 264 -20.92 15.44 3.27
N ALA A 265 -20.12 15.05 4.25
CA ALA A 265 -18.88 14.33 3.98
C ALA A 265 -19.13 13.04 3.18
N PHE A 266 -20.17 12.29 3.50
CA PHE A 266 -20.54 11.04 2.81
C PHE A 266 -21.27 11.30 1.50
N TRP A 267 -22.10 12.33 1.44
CA TRP A 267 -22.72 12.72 0.17
C TRP A 267 -21.69 13.17 -0.87
N LEU A 268 -20.69 13.94 -0.45
CA LEU A 268 -19.60 14.35 -1.33
C LEU A 268 -18.82 13.13 -1.85
N LEU A 269 -18.49 12.17 -0.99
CA LEU A 269 -17.84 10.92 -1.39
C LEU A 269 -18.68 10.10 -2.38
N ALA A 270 -20.00 10.15 -2.25
CA ALA A 270 -20.90 9.44 -3.15
C ALA A 270 -21.09 10.16 -4.50
N MET A 271 -20.84 11.46 -4.58
CA MET A 271 -20.98 12.26 -5.80
C MET A 271 -19.72 12.25 -6.67
N ILE A 272 -18.54 12.03 -6.09
CA ILE A 272 -17.27 11.95 -6.81
C ILE A 272 -17.06 10.55 -7.38
#